data_768b6484bb5572ed9e47dad70298e40b
#
_entry.id   768b6484bb5572ed9e47dad70298e40b
#
_cell.length_a   1.000
_cell.length_b   1.000
_cell.length_c   1.000
_cell.angle_alpha   90.00
_cell.angle_beta   90.00
_cell.angle_gamma   90.00
#
_symmetry.space_group_name_H-M   'P 1'
#
loop_
_entity.id
_entity.type
_entity.pdbx_description
1 polymer ?
#
loop_
_entity_poly.entity_id
_entity_poly.type
_entity_poly.pdbx_seq_one_letter_code
_entity_poly.pdbx_strand_id
1 'polypeptide(L)'
;MRSKLFWAGAFVCLATTFSLAQDPTKVEPKHYKLDFENDRVQVVTVHYGPHEKSALHDHPGGVVVSLTEAHLRFIDENGKVREVFSKPGEARWYPPFKHRVENLGDTSYEGVYIGIKGKLATASNGSTDPTTAMNMDAETKKIVAALLLASGKP
;
A
#
# COMPACT_ATOMS: atom_id res chain seq x y z
N MET A 1 30.97 -44.11 44.81
CA MET A 1 31.24 -43.11 43.78
C MET A 1 29.92 -42.81 43.09
N ARG A 2 29.33 -41.63 43.34
CA ARG A 2 28.03 -41.19 42.77
C ARG A 2 28.31 -40.17 41.69
N SER A 3 28.11 -40.56 40.43
CA SER A 3 28.23 -39.69 39.26
C SER A 3 27.04 -38.71 39.22
N LYS A 4 27.30 -37.39 39.26
CA LYS A 4 26.29 -36.36 39.08
C LYS A 4 26.24 -36.01 37.59
N LEU A 5 25.15 -36.36 36.92
CA LEU A 5 24.85 -35.96 35.54
C LEU A 5 24.31 -34.54 35.57
N PHE A 6 25.08 -33.58 35.03
CA PHE A 6 24.65 -32.21 34.79
C PHE A 6 23.87 -32.16 33.47
N TRP A 7 22.58 -31.90 33.56
CA TRP A 7 21.75 -31.54 32.38
C TRP A 7 21.92 -30.05 32.08
N ALA A 8 22.62 -29.75 31.00
CA ALA A 8 22.70 -28.40 30.46
C ALA A 8 21.48 -28.20 29.55
N GLY A 9 20.45 -27.54 30.08
CA GLY A 9 19.29 -27.11 29.29
C GLY A 9 19.69 -25.99 28.34
N ALA A 10 19.75 -26.26 27.05
CA ALA A 10 19.89 -25.24 26.03
C ALA A 10 18.58 -24.45 25.90
N PHE A 11 18.57 -23.22 26.37
CA PHE A 11 17.46 -22.27 26.21
C PHE A 11 17.52 -21.72 24.78
N VAL A 12 16.76 -22.29 23.85
CA VAL A 12 16.60 -21.75 22.51
C VAL A 12 15.70 -20.52 22.60
N CYS A 13 16.31 -19.33 22.61
CA CYS A 13 15.58 -18.07 22.46
C CYS A 13 15.03 -18.00 21.02
N LEU A 14 13.75 -18.30 20.84
CA LEU A 14 13.05 -18.01 19.59
C LEU A 14 12.89 -16.50 19.49
N ALA A 15 13.79 -15.83 18.79
CA ALA A 15 13.65 -14.43 18.43
C ALA A 15 12.53 -14.33 17.38
N THR A 16 11.30 -14.04 17.83
CA THR A 16 10.22 -13.63 16.94
C THR A 16 10.58 -12.27 16.37
N THR A 17 11.10 -12.25 15.15
CA THR A 17 11.28 -11.01 14.40
C THR A 17 9.88 -10.49 14.06
N PHE A 18 9.38 -9.53 14.85
CA PHE A 18 8.26 -8.71 14.44
C PHE A 18 8.73 -7.95 13.19
N SER A 19 8.24 -8.36 12.02
CA SER A 19 8.35 -7.54 10.83
C SER A 19 7.51 -6.29 11.08
N LEU A 20 8.15 -5.21 11.52
CA LEU A 20 7.51 -3.91 11.59
C LEU A 20 7.11 -3.56 10.17
N ALA A 21 5.81 -3.33 9.95
CA ALA A 21 5.31 -2.80 8.70
C ALA A 21 6.14 -1.58 8.31
N GLN A 22 6.78 -1.63 7.15
CA GLN A 22 7.66 -0.57 6.67
C GLN A 22 6.81 0.50 6.00
N ASP A 23 6.14 1.32 6.81
CA ASP A 23 5.33 2.47 6.36
C ASP A 23 6.16 3.34 5.40
N PRO A 24 5.73 3.51 4.14
CA PRO A 24 6.47 4.23 3.13
C PRO A 24 6.77 5.69 3.53
N THR A 25 5.88 6.34 4.27
CA THR A 25 6.10 7.72 4.72
C THR A 25 7.27 7.87 5.70
N LYS A 26 7.72 6.76 6.30
CA LYS A 26 8.84 6.71 7.24
C LYS A 26 10.12 6.18 6.62
N VAL A 27 10.01 5.17 5.75
CA VAL A 27 11.19 4.53 5.15
C VAL A 27 11.58 5.15 3.81
N GLU A 28 10.65 5.81 3.13
CA GLU A 28 10.82 6.45 1.83
C GLU A 28 10.25 7.88 1.81
N PRO A 29 10.61 8.76 2.77
CA PRO A 29 10.02 10.10 2.90
C PRO A 29 10.30 11.02 1.70
N LYS A 30 11.26 10.66 0.85
CA LYS A 30 11.52 11.32 -0.41
C LYS A 30 10.38 11.12 -1.42
N HIS A 31 9.79 9.92 -1.41
CA HIS A 31 8.78 9.51 -2.38
C HIS A 31 7.36 9.56 -1.83
N TYR A 32 7.19 9.50 -0.51
CA TYR A 32 5.89 9.41 0.16
C TYR A 32 5.77 10.45 1.26
N LYS A 33 4.98 11.48 1.01
CA LYS A 33 4.70 12.54 1.97
C LYS A 33 3.32 12.34 2.57
N LEU A 34 3.25 12.21 3.90
CA LEU A 34 1.99 12.20 4.61
C LEU A 34 1.32 13.56 4.54
N ASP A 35 0.11 13.65 3.98
CA ASP A 35 -0.69 14.87 3.92
C ASP A 35 -1.62 14.95 5.13
N PHE A 36 -2.37 13.88 5.40
CA PHE A 36 -3.12 13.74 6.64
C PHE A 36 -3.42 12.28 6.96
N GLU A 37 -3.79 12.02 8.21
CA GLU A 37 -4.14 10.71 8.72
C GLU A 37 -5.21 10.82 9.82
N ASN A 38 -6.12 9.86 9.85
CA ASN A 38 -7.10 9.68 10.93
C ASN A 38 -7.29 8.18 11.24
N ASP A 39 -8.32 7.83 12.00
CA ASP A 39 -8.57 6.42 12.38
C ASP A 39 -8.96 5.52 11.20
N ARG A 40 -9.36 6.09 10.06
CA ARG A 40 -9.91 5.35 8.92
C ARG A 40 -9.02 5.35 7.69
N VAL A 41 -8.32 6.46 7.45
CA VAL A 41 -7.52 6.64 6.24
C VAL A 41 -6.18 7.31 6.52
N GLN A 42 -5.23 7.01 5.66
CA GLN A 42 -3.97 7.71 5.51
C GLN A 42 -3.91 8.25 4.08
N VAL A 43 -3.74 9.55 3.91
CA VAL A 43 -3.59 10.18 2.58
C VAL A 43 -2.16 10.64 2.40
N VAL A 44 -1.56 10.19 1.32
CA VAL A 44 -0.14 10.34 1.04
C VAL A 44 0.05 10.84 -0.39
N THR A 45 0.76 11.94 -0.55
CA THR A 45 1.29 12.35 -1.85
C THR A 45 2.47 11.47 -2.23
N VAL A 46 2.44 10.96 -3.45
CA VAL A 46 3.47 10.10 -4.04
C VAL A 46 4.20 10.86 -5.12
N HIS A 47 5.53 10.89 -5.07
CA HIS A 47 6.38 11.50 -6.08
C HIS A 47 7.57 10.60 -6.43
N TYR A 48 7.80 10.41 -7.71
CA TYR A 48 9.00 9.76 -8.25
C TYR A 48 9.54 10.58 -9.41
N GLY A 49 10.75 11.10 -9.29
CA GLY A 49 11.46 11.69 -10.42
C GLY A 49 11.74 10.65 -11.52
N PRO A 50 12.22 11.10 -12.71
CA PRO A 50 12.59 10.19 -13.79
C PRO A 50 13.60 9.14 -13.30
N HIS A 51 13.35 7.87 -13.59
CA HIS A 51 14.21 6.72 -13.25
C HIS A 51 14.50 6.52 -11.77
N GLU A 52 13.79 7.21 -10.88
CA GLU A 52 13.93 7.02 -9.44
C GLU A 52 13.34 5.69 -8.97
N LYS A 53 13.93 5.16 -7.88
CA LYS A 53 13.56 3.88 -7.28
C LYS A 53 13.41 4.03 -5.78
N SER A 54 12.49 3.25 -5.22
CA SER A 54 12.36 3.11 -3.76
C SER A 54 12.98 1.83 -3.23
N ALA A 55 13.24 1.79 -1.93
CA ALA A 55 13.44 0.55 -1.20
C ALA A 55 12.12 -0.22 -1.03
N LEU A 56 12.22 -1.43 -0.49
CA LEU A 56 11.05 -2.26 -0.20
C LEU A 56 10.24 -1.64 0.94
N HIS A 57 8.94 -1.44 0.72
CA HIS A 57 8.02 -0.87 1.71
C HIS A 57 6.63 -1.52 1.63
N ASP A 58 5.82 -1.31 2.66
CA ASP A 58 4.49 -1.92 2.81
C ASP A 58 3.40 -0.87 2.66
N HIS A 59 2.33 -1.24 1.98
CA HIS A 59 1.10 -0.47 1.93
C HIS A 59 -0.06 -1.25 2.53
N PRO A 60 -0.93 -0.63 3.36
CA PRO A 60 -2.25 -1.17 3.61
C PRO A 60 -3.05 -1.21 2.30
N GLY A 61 -4.19 -1.90 2.26
CA GLY A 61 -5.06 -1.82 1.10
C GLY A 61 -5.56 -0.40 0.88
N GLY A 62 -5.67 0.03 -0.38
CA GLY A 62 -6.03 1.42 -0.66
C GLY A 62 -6.22 1.73 -2.14
N VAL A 63 -6.50 2.99 -2.41
CA VAL A 63 -6.66 3.52 -3.75
C VAL A 63 -5.49 4.42 -4.11
N VAL A 64 -4.94 4.24 -5.31
CA VAL A 64 -4.01 5.19 -5.92
C VAL A 64 -4.76 5.98 -6.98
N VAL A 65 -4.65 7.29 -6.94
CA VAL A 65 -5.09 8.20 -7.99
C VAL A 65 -3.86 8.79 -8.66
N SER A 66 -3.66 8.51 -9.94
CA SER A 66 -2.55 9.08 -10.71
C SER A 66 -2.86 10.51 -11.09
N LEU A 67 -1.96 11.45 -10.80
CA LEU A 67 -2.08 12.85 -11.18
C LEU A 67 -1.37 13.16 -12.50
N THR A 68 -0.36 12.34 -12.84
CA THR A 68 0.37 12.38 -14.10
C THR A 68 0.28 11.03 -14.81
N GLU A 69 0.80 10.94 -16.02
CA GLU A 69 1.04 9.64 -16.65
C GLU A 69 2.03 8.82 -15.82
N ALA A 70 1.81 7.52 -15.77
CA ALA A 70 2.68 6.58 -15.10
C ALA A 70 3.19 5.50 -16.06
N HIS A 71 4.48 5.26 -16.02
CA HIS A 71 5.11 4.04 -16.49
C HIS A 71 6.02 3.55 -15.36
N LEU A 72 5.45 2.74 -14.46
CA LEU A 72 6.12 2.28 -13.26
C LEU A 72 6.42 0.78 -13.35
N ARG A 73 7.48 0.37 -12.69
CA ARG A 73 7.78 -1.04 -12.40
C ARG A 73 7.61 -1.30 -10.91
N PHE A 74 6.77 -2.28 -10.59
CA PHE A 74 6.62 -2.81 -9.25
C PHE A 74 7.37 -4.13 -9.13
N ILE A 75 8.15 -4.30 -8.06
CA ILE A 75 8.91 -5.50 -7.75
C ILE A 75 8.49 -5.93 -6.34
N ASP A 76 7.77 -7.05 -6.23
CA ASP A 76 7.32 -7.56 -4.93
C ASP A 76 8.48 -8.13 -4.09
N GLU A 77 8.20 -8.53 -2.86
CA GLU A 77 9.20 -9.10 -1.93
C GLU A 77 9.86 -10.39 -2.44
N ASN A 78 9.20 -11.11 -3.37
CA ASN A 78 9.70 -12.34 -3.99
C ASN A 78 10.45 -12.06 -5.29
N GLY A 79 10.61 -10.79 -5.69
CA GLY A 79 11.27 -10.40 -6.93
C GLY A 79 10.39 -10.48 -8.18
N LYS A 80 9.08 -10.75 -8.04
CA LYS A 80 8.17 -10.75 -9.18
C LYS A 80 7.96 -9.32 -9.68
N VAL A 81 8.15 -9.14 -10.97
CA VAL A 81 8.06 -7.86 -11.66
C VAL A 81 6.71 -7.69 -12.33
N ARG A 82 6.16 -6.47 -12.23
CA ARG A 82 4.97 -6.04 -12.97
C ARG A 82 5.13 -4.60 -13.41
N GLU A 83 4.87 -4.31 -14.68
CA GLU A 83 4.76 -2.94 -15.16
C GLU A 83 3.34 -2.39 -15.00
N VAL A 84 3.25 -1.14 -14.65
CA VAL A 84 2.00 -0.42 -14.38
C VAL A 84 1.97 0.85 -15.21
N PHE A 85 0.92 0.97 -16.02
CA PHE A 85 0.63 2.17 -16.79
C PHE A 85 -0.66 2.78 -16.27
N SER A 86 -0.70 4.09 -16.12
CA SER A 86 -1.92 4.81 -15.79
C SER A 86 -1.92 6.21 -16.40
N LYS A 87 -3.13 6.75 -16.56
CA LYS A 87 -3.36 8.11 -17.08
C LYS A 87 -3.70 9.06 -15.92
N PRO A 88 -3.51 10.36 -16.10
CA PRO A 88 -3.98 11.37 -15.15
C PRO A 88 -5.47 11.20 -14.84
N GLY A 89 -5.81 11.22 -13.54
CA GLY A 89 -7.18 11.01 -13.03
C GLY A 89 -7.60 9.54 -12.93
N GLU A 90 -6.78 8.59 -13.36
CA GLU A 90 -7.11 7.18 -13.20
C GLU A 90 -6.94 6.74 -11.74
N ALA A 91 -7.98 6.07 -11.20
CA ALA A 91 -8.00 5.53 -9.86
C ALA A 91 -7.97 4.00 -9.90
N ARG A 92 -7.12 3.37 -9.08
CA ARG A 92 -7.00 1.91 -8.96
C ARG A 92 -6.97 1.47 -7.51
N TRP A 93 -7.69 0.41 -7.22
CA TRP A 93 -7.61 -0.30 -5.96
C TRP A 93 -6.41 -1.25 -5.94
N TYR A 94 -5.67 -1.24 -4.83
CA TYR A 94 -4.63 -2.22 -4.52
C TYR A 94 -4.94 -2.89 -3.17
N PRO A 95 -4.90 -4.24 -3.08
CA PRO A 95 -4.94 -4.93 -1.79
C PRO A 95 -3.68 -4.59 -0.99
N PRO A 96 -3.59 -4.94 0.31
CA PRO A 96 -2.34 -4.82 1.06
C PRO A 96 -1.19 -5.51 0.31
N PHE A 97 -0.06 -4.82 0.16
CA PHE A 97 1.06 -5.34 -0.63
C PHE A 97 2.39 -4.72 -0.21
N LYS A 98 3.46 -5.46 -0.53
CA LYS A 98 4.84 -5.08 -0.27
C LYS A 98 5.61 -5.05 -1.58
N HIS A 99 6.27 -3.92 -1.86
CA HIS A 99 6.96 -3.76 -3.12
C HIS A 99 8.08 -2.71 -3.08
N ARG A 100 8.87 -2.72 -4.15
CA ARG A 100 9.69 -1.58 -4.60
C ARG A 100 9.03 -0.99 -5.83
N VAL A 101 9.21 0.31 -6.01
CA VAL A 101 8.76 1.03 -7.22
C VAL A 101 9.98 1.55 -7.97
N GLU A 102 9.91 1.51 -9.28
CA GLU A 102 10.82 2.20 -10.20
C GLU A 102 9.98 3.00 -11.20
N ASN A 103 10.25 4.30 -11.35
CA ASN A 103 9.70 5.09 -12.44
C ASN A 103 10.51 4.81 -13.70
N LEU A 104 9.89 4.19 -14.72
CA LEU A 104 10.53 3.88 -15.99
C LEU A 104 10.44 5.02 -17.00
N GLY A 105 9.63 6.05 -16.70
CA GLY A 105 9.43 7.21 -17.55
C GLY A 105 10.54 8.26 -17.45
N ASP A 106 10.63 9.09 -18.48
CA ASP A 106 11.54 10.25 -18.55
C ASP A 106 10.95 11.50 -17.89
N THR A 107 9.75 11.40 -17.33
CA THR A 107 9.05 12.46 -16.59
C THR A 107 8.75 12.00 -15.17
N SER A 108 8.52 12.97 -14.27
CA SER A 108 8.12 12.65 -12.90
C SER A 108 6.72 12.05 -12.87
N TYR A 109 6.55 11.07 -12.00
CA TYR A 109 5.25 10.54 -11.62
C TYR A 109 4.77 11.21 -10.34
N GLU A 110 3.51 11.66 -10.38
CA GLU A 110 2.77 12.22 -9.24
C GLU A 110 1.48 11.41 -9.04
N GLY A 111 1.16 11.13 -7.78
CA GLY A 111 -0.07 10.43 -7.43
C GLY A 111 -0.50 10.72 -6.00
N VAL A 112 -1.74 10.33 -5.68
CA VAL A 112 -2.25 10.31 -4.31
C VAL A 112 -2.59 8.88 -3.94
N TYR A 113 -2.00 8.40 -2.86
CA TYR A 113 -2.34 7.13 -2.25
C TYR A 113 -3.25 7.35 -1.04
N ILE A 114 -4.40 6.68 -1.03
CA ILE A 114 -5.38 6.71 0.06
C ILE A 114 -5.41 5.32 0.67
N GLY A 115 -4.60 5.12 1.71
CA GLY A 115 -4.53 3.87 2.47
C GLY A 115 -5.73 3.75 3.42
N ILE A 116 -6.40 2.59 3.39
CA ILE A 116 -7.54 2.31 4.26
C ILE A 116 -7.02 1.65 5.53
N LYS A 117 -7.33 2.24 6.67
CA LYS A 117 -7.02 1.70 7.99
C LYS A 117 -8.17 0.84 8.52
N GLY A 118 -7.81 -0.15 9.34
CA GLY A 118 -8.76 -1.07 9.95
C GLY A 118 -8.97 -2.35 9.12
N LYS A 119 -9.67 -3.32 9.71
CA LYS A 119 -10.09 -4.52 8.99
C LYS A 119 -11.08 -4.09 7.91
N LEU A 120 -10.68 -4.20 6.64
CA LEU A 120 -11.68 -4.32 5.58
C LEU A 120 -12.61 -5.45 6.02
N ALA A 121 -13.89 -5.13 6.17
CA ALA A 121 -14.88 -6.18 6.39
C ALA A 121 -14.63 -7.22 5.30
N THR A 122 -14.22 -8.42 5.71
CA THR A 122 -14.06 -9.53 4.76
C THR A 122 -15.38 -9.67 4.06
N ALA A 123 -15.40 -9.34 2.76
CA ALA A 123 -16.56 -9.62 1.94
C ALA A 123 -16.81 -11.13 2.09
N SER A 124 -17.91 -11.48 2.75
CA SER A 124 -18.31 -12.86 2.94
C SER A 124 -18.50 -13.47 1.58
N ASN A 125 -17.64 -14.42 1.26
CA ASN A 125 -17.73 -15.47 0.26
C ASN A 125 -18.64 -15.23 -0.95
N GLY A 126 -18.06 -15.11 -2.13
CA GLY A 126 -18.68 -15.69 -3.30
C GLY A 126 -18.95 -14.82 -4.50
N SER A 127 -18.10 -13.88 -4.87
CA SER A 127 -18.08 -13.44 -6.28
C SER A 127 -16.69 -12.94 -6.66
N THR A 128 -16.11 -13.54 -7.67
CA THR A 128 -14.88 -13.07 -8.34
C THR A 128 -15.17 -11.96 -9.35
N ASP A 129 -16.40 -11.42 -9.35
CA ASP A 129 -16.80 -10.31 -10.20
C ASP A 129 -16.41 -8.98 -9.55
N PRO A 130 -15.49 -8.20 -10.16
CA PRO A 130 -15.07 -6.92 -9.64
C PRO A 130 -16.22 -5.89 -9.52
N THR A 131 -17.36 -6.10 -10.20
CA THR A 131 -18.54 -5.25 -10.09
C THR A 131 -19.37 -5.52 -8.81
N THR A 132 -19.20 -6.68 -8.18
CA THR A 132 -19.92 -7.06 -6.95
C THR A 132 -19.21 -6.60 -5.68
N ALA A 133 -17.94 -6.21 -5.76
CA ALA A 133 -17.13 -5.74 -4.62
C ALA A 133 -17.52 -4.34 -4.11
N MET A 134 -18.44 -3.62 -4.78
CA MET A 134 -18.87 -2.28 -4.40
C MET A 134 -20.20 -2.26 -3.65
N ASN A 135 -20.38 -3.12 -2.67
CA ASN A 135 -21.41 -2.84 -1.66
C ASN A 135 -20.82 -1.89 -0.61
N MET A 136 -20.54 -0.67 -1.06
CA MET A 136 -20.15 0.44 -0.19
C MET A 136 -21.34 0.75 0.73
N ASP A 137 -21.08 0.87 2.03
CA ASP A 137 -22.08 1.35 2.97
C ASP A 137 -22.57 2.76 2.58
N ALA A 138 -23.72 3.16 3.10
CA ALA A 138 -24.37 4.42 2.75
C ALA A 138 -23.47 5.66 3.05
N GLU A 139 -22.59 5.55 4.03
CA GLU A 139 -21.65 6.62 4.44
C GLU A 139 -20.53 6.79 3.40
N THR A 140 -19.93 5.68 2.97
CA THR A 140 -18.88 5.67 1.93
C THR A 140 -19.44 6.20 0.60
N LYS A 141 -20.68 5.85 0.24
CA LYS A 141 -21.35 6.40 -0.95
C LYS A 141 -21.53 7.91 -0.89
N LYS A 142 -21.88 8.46 0.28
CA LYS A 142 -21.97 9.92 0.48
C LYS A 142 -20.64 10.62 0.34
N ILE A 143 -19.57 10.04 0.89
CA ILE A 143 -18.20 10.60 0.79
C ILE A 143 -17.73 10.62 -0.66
N VAL A 144 -17.91 9.53 -1.39
CA VAL A 144 -17.55 9.45 -2.82
C VAL A 144 -18.38 10.43 -3.66
N ALA A 145 -19.69 10.54 -3.41
CA ALA A 145 -20.54 11.51 -4.09
C ALA A 145 -20.10 12.97 -3.81
N ALA A 146 -19.76 13.28 -2.56
CA ALA A 146 -19.26 14.61 -2.18
C ALA A 146 -17.93 14.95 -2.86
N LEU A 147 -17.01 13.98 -2.97
CA LEU A 147 -15.73 14.13 -3.66
C LEU A 147 -15.92 14.34 -5.17
N LEU A 148 -16.84 13.61 -5.80
CA LEU A 148 -17.15 13.78 -7.22
C LEU A 148 -17.79 15.14 -7.51
N LEU A 149 -18.68 15.64 -6.64
CA LEU A 149 -19.28 16.96 -6.76
C LEU A 149 -18.26 18.09 -6.57
N ALA A 150 -17.30 17.92 -5.64
CA ALA A 150 -16.24 18.87 -5.39
C ALA A 150 -15.21 18.94 -6.53
N SER A 151 -15.08 17.87 -7.33
CA SER A 151 -14.15 17.81 -8.48
C SER A 151 -14.64 18.56 -9.74
N GLY A 152 -15.88 19.07 -9.75
CA GLY A 152 -16.44 19.91 -10.83
C GLY A 152 -16.51 19.22 -12.19
N LYS A 153 -16.49 17.89 -12.25
CA LYS A 153 -16.73 17.15 -13.50
C LYS A 153 -18.18 16.67 -13.56
N PRO A 154 -18.88 16.96 -14.70
CA PRO A 154 -20.21 16.43 -14.95
C PRO A 154 -20.20 14.91 -15.09
#